data_059af0317888ecdb0a95f23dca9d0a1a
#
_entry.id   059af0317888ecdb0a95f23dca9d0a1a
#
_cell.length_a   1.000
_cell.length_b   1.000
_cell.length_c   1.000
_cell.angle_alpha   90.00
_cell.angle_beta   90.00
_cell.angle_gamma   90.00
#
_symmetry.space_group_name_H-M   'P 1'
#
loop_
_entity.id
_entity.type
_entity.pdbx_description
1 polymer ?
#
loop_
_entity_poly.entity_id
_entity_poly.type
_entity_poly.pdbx_seq_one_letter_code
_entity_poly.pdbx_strand_id
1 'polypeptide(L)'
;MNSNAVRWPNSLWAAVTPSGPDCPELTGAQQADVVIIGGGFTGLSTALHLREASVDVAIVEAAEPGWGASGRNNGQVIPTLSRPDPDDIIARHGAAGERFVAMLRDSAADLFDVVRRYNIAAEQEQAGWVQPVHSPGRIRIAERRVQQWSKFGAPVELLSRDQTKDMLGSDAWYGGFWNRTGGHVNPLALARGLARTVVGLGARIYARSPALSFERRGDRWVVKTEKGEISGRSLVVATNAYSGEFAKSLVPEIATEVMPVLSWQMATQPLSDNVRKTIIPGRQAMSDTHGELYFARYDARNRLVTGGAVLGPGDKTGRLKARVTERLQRLWPQIGEVSFDYVWNGYVGMTADFLPRMHRLGPNAYGWTGCNGRAVALTIPLGRELARAVQGVPESELALPFSEPVQYMAHGLLRKLAPWMLVLYRRRDAQELVKGDRFELLRWAEYFLASRRSR
;
A
#
# COMPACT_ATOMS: atom_id res chain seq x y z
N MET A 1 -18.15 -29.83 -10.34
CA MET A 1 -16.85 -29.13 -10.27
C MET A 1 -16.97 -28.08 -9.20
N ASN A 2 -16.17 -28.15 -8.11
CA ASN A 2 -16.24 -27.21 -6.99
C ASN A 2 -15.84 -25.80 -7.49
N SER A 3 -16.82 -24.93 -7.72
CA SER A 3 -16.66 -23.58 -8.22
C SER A 3 -16.13 -22.55 -7.21
N ASN A 4 -15.76 -22.97 -6.00
CA ASN A 4 -15.33 -22.09 -4.90
C ASN A 4 -13.82 -21.98 -4.72
N ALA A 5 -13.00 -22.42 -5.67
CA ALA A 5 -11.56 -22.23 -5.57
C ALA A 5 -11.22 -20.74 -5.85
N VAL A 6 -10.62 -20.10 -4.87
CA VAL A 6 -10.11 -18.72 -4.99
C VAL A 6 -9.10 -18.66 -6.13
N ARG A 7 -9.39 -17.87 -7.16
CA ARG A 7 -8.51 -17.70 -8.31
C ARG A 7 -7.43 -16.67 -7.99
N TRP A 8 -6.20 -17.11 -7.82
CA TRP A 8 -5.04 -16.22 -7.71
C TRP A 8 -4.69 -15.64 -9.08
N PRO A 9 -4.25 -14.38 -9.15
CA PRO A 9 -3.69 -13.84 -10.39
C PRO A 9 -2.40 -14.58 -10.75
N ASN A 10 -2.04 -14.59 -12.03
CA ASN A 10 -0.74 -15.06 -12.49
C ASN A 10 0.36 -14.05 -12.10
N SER A 11 0.63 -13.96 -10.80
CA SER A 11 1.61 -13.04 -10.22
C SER A 11 2.86 -13.79 -9.81
N LEU A 12 4.01 -13.09 -9.85
CA LEU A 12 5.25 -13.59 -9.28
C LEU A 12 5.03 -14.10 -7.86
N TRP A 13 4.33 -13.31 -7.04
CA TRP A 13 4.15 -13.63 -5.62
C TRP A 13 3.34 -14.91 -5.39
N ALA A 14 2.28 -15.14 -6.17
CA ALA A 14 1.52 -16.38 -6.09
C ALA A 14 2.35 -17.61 -6.54
N ALA A 15 3.25 -17.42 -7.49
CA ALA A 15 4.09 -18.50 -8.03
C ALA A 15 5.24 -18.90 -7.12
N VAL A 16 5.81 -17.95 -6.34
CA VAL A 16 7.03 -18.21 -5.54
C VAL A 16 6.77 -18.34 -4.03
N THR A 17 5.59 -17.94 -3.56
CA THR A 17 5.29 -17.95 -2.12
C THR A 17 4.58 -19.24 -1.72
N PRO A 18 5.08 -19.96 -0.70
CA PRO A 18 4.39 -21.12 -0.15
C PRO A 18 2.96 -20.79 0.29
N SER A 19 2.08 -21.78 0.32
CA SER A 19 0.68 -21.64 0.76
C SER A 19 0.57 -21.01 2.15
N GLY A 20 -0.50 -20.27 2.39
CA GLY A 20 -0.85 -19.73 3.71
C GLY A 20 -1.22 -20.82 4.71
N PRO A 21 -1.64 -20.44 5.93
CA PRO A 21 -2.23 -21.39 6.87
C PRO A 21 -3.56 -21.92 6.31
N ASP A 22 -3.94 -23.11 6.73
CA ASP A 22 -5.29 -23.60 6.46
C ASP A 22 -6.31 -22.77 7.26
N CYS A 23 -7.25 -22.18 6.56
CA CYS A 23 -8.27 -21.31 7.12
C CYS A 23 -9.64 -21.84 6.70
N PRO A 24 -10.47 -22.35 7.64
CA PRO A 24 -11.80 -22.87 7.32
C PRO A 24 -12.74 -21.76 6.82
N GLU A 25 -13.85 -22.16 6.21
CA GLU A 25 -14.96 -21.26 5.96
C GLU A 25 -15.73 -21.00 7.26
N LEU A 26 -16.32 -19.79 7.37
CA LEU A 26 -17.22 -19.48 8.49
C LEU A 26 -18.55 -20.22 8.30
N THR A 27 -18.84 -21.13 9.21
CA THR A 27 -20.10 -21.89 9.23
C THR A 27 -20.79 -21.74 10.58
N GLY A 28 -22.13 -21.73 10.54
CA GLY A 28 -22.93 -21.60 11.75
C GLY A 28 -22.72 -20.27 12.48
N ALA A 29 -23.00 -20.26 13.79
CA ALA A 29 -22.84 -19.08 14.64
C ALA A 29 -21.54 -19.18 15.43
N GLN A 30 -20.70 -18.14 15.33
CA GLN A 30 -19.41 -18.04 16.01
C GLN A 30 -19.36 -16.77 16.87
N GLN A 31 -18.42 -16.72 17.80
CA GLN A 31 -18.19 -15.54 18.65
C GLN A 31 -16.70 -15.25 18.82
N ALA A 32 -16.37 -13.96 18.98
CA ALA A 32 -15.06 -13.48 19.38
C ALA A 32 -15.23 -12.20 20.23
N ASP A 33 -14.16 -11.67 20.81
CA ASP A 33 -14.20 -10.32 21.38
C ASP A 33 -14.17 -9.27 20.27
N VAL A 34 -13.33 -9.50 19.27
CA VAL A 34 -13.14 -8.59 18.14
C VAL A 34 -13.32 -9.35 16.83
N VAL A 35 -14.16 -8.84 15.95
CA VAL A 35 -14.30 -9.31 14.57
C VAL A 35 -13.62 -8.35 13.63
N ILE A 36 -12.77 -8.86 12.75
CA ILE A 36 -12.07 -8.06 11.72
C ILE A 36 -12.55 -8.51 10.35
N ILE A 37 -12.99 -7.58 9.51
CA ILE A 37 -13.34 -7.84 8.10
C ILE A 37 -12.17 -7.49 7.22
N GLY A 38 -11.54 -8.50 6.61
CA GLY A 38 -10.41 -8.39 5.69
C GLY A 38 -9.09 -8.93 6.26
N GLY A 39 -8.55 -9.95 5.61
CA GLY A 39 -7.27 -10.62 5.91
C GLY A 39 -6.08 -10.04 5.14
N GLY A 40 -6.08 -8.72 4.89
CA GLY A 40 -4.93 -7.98 4.36
C GLY A 40 -3.94 -7.57 5.46
N PHE A 41 -2.89 -6.83 5.10
CA PHE A 41 -1.85 -6.39 6.06
C PHE A 41 -2.44 -5.72 7.31
N THR A 42 -3.36 -4.77 7.13
CA THR A 42 -3.93 -4.04 8.27
C THR A 42 -4.75 -4.95 9.18
N GLY A 43 -5.63 -5.78 8.62
CA GLY A 43 -6.43 -6.70 9.43
C GLY A 43 -5.57 -7.71 10.18
N LEU A 44 -4.55 -8.27 9.51
CA LEU A 44 -3.58 -9.19 10.12
C LEU A 44 -2.73 -8.50 11.18
N SER A 45 -2.28 -7.26 10.94
CA SER A 45 -1.53 -6.49 11.93
C SER A 45 -2.39 -6.10 13.14
N THR A 46 -3.66 -5.71 12.91
CA THR A 46 -4.60 -5.45 14.01
C THR A 46 -4.80 -6.70 14.86
N ALA A 47 -5.01 -7.85 14.22
CA ALA A 47 -5.14 -9.13 14.90
C ALA A 47 -3.86 -9.50 15.69
N LEU A 48 -2.68 -9.24 15.12
CA LEU A 48 -1.40 -9.48 15.79
C LEU A 48 -1.33 -8.70 17.12
N HIS A 49 -1.52 -7.39 17.09
CA HIS A 49 -1.41 -6.55 18.30
C HIS A 49 -2.51 -6.83 19.32
N LEU A 50 -3.72 -7.21 18.87
CA LEU A 50 -4.77 -7.66 19.78
C LEU A 50 -4.43 -9.02 20.43
N ARG A 51 -3.84 -9.96 19.68
CA ARG A 51 -3.41 -11.25 20.23
C ARG A 51 -2.21 -11.12 21.17
N GLU A 52 -1.28 -10.22 20.89
CA GLU A 52 -0.21 -9.85 21.85
C GLU A 52 -0.78 -9.34 23.18
N ALA A 53 -1.96 -8.69 23.14
CA ALA A 53 -2.71 -8.24 24.32
C ALA A 53 -3.73 -9.30 24.84
N SER A 54 -3.64 -10.56 24.39
CA SER A 54 -4.51 -11.66 24.81
C SER A 54 -6.00 -11.48 24.52
N VAL A 55 -6.39 -10.60 23.57
CA VAL A 55 -7.77 -10.40 23.13
C VAL A 55 -8.18 -11.50 22.17
N ASP A 56 -9.38 -12.07 22.29
CA ASP A 56 -9.90 -13.08 21.36
C ASP A 56 -10.33 -12.44 20.04
N VAL A 57 -9.71 -12.85 18.92
CA VAL A 57 -9.86 -12.23 17.60
C VAL A 57 -10.26 -13.25 16.56
N ALA A 58 -11.22 -12.87 15.73
CA ALA A 58 -11.54 -13.58 14.49
C ALA A 58 -11.50 -12.65 13.29
N ILE A 59 -10.90 -13.13 12.20
CA ILE A 59 -10.86 -12.45 10.90
C ILE A 59 -11.82 -13.15 9.94
N VAL A 60 -12.64 -12.38 9.24
CA VAL A 60 -13.50 -12.83 8.13
C VAL A 60 -12.89 -12.32 6.83
N GLU A 61 -12.44 -13.23 5.97
CA GLU A 61 -11.74 -12.90 4.71
C GLU A 61 -12.55 -13.49 3.52
N ALA A 62 -12.80 -12.64 2.53
CA ALA A 62 -13.61 -13.02 1.37
C ALA A 62 -12.96 -14.11 0.50
N ALA A 63 -11.64 -14.09 0.41
CA ALA A 63 -10.86 -15.04 -0.37
C ALA A 63 -9.87 -15.82 0.54
N GLU A 64 -8.61 -15.49 0.48
CA GLU A 64 -7.53 -16.01 1.33
C GLU A 64 -6.68 -14.87 1.88
N PRO A 65 -6.00 -15.03 3.02
CA PRO A 65 -5.11 -14.00 3.55
C PRO A 65 -4.13 -13.48 2.51
N GLY A 66 -4.13 -12.16 2.30
CA GLY A 66 -3.29 -11.50 1.33
C GLY A 66 -3.77 -11.52 -0.13
N TRP A 67 -4.90 -12.11 -0.45
CA TRP A 67 -5.40 -12.18 -1.84
C TRP A 67 -5.63 -10.79 -2.48
N GLY A 68 -6.04 -9.80 -1.70
CA GLY A 68 -6.27 -8.43 -2.15
C GLY A 68 -4.97 -7.67 -2.46
N ALA A 69 -4.99 -6.35 -2.27
CA ALA A 69 -3.84 -5.46 -2.53
C ALA A 69 -2.56 -5.87 -1.79
N SER A 70 -2.70 -6.46 -0.60
CA SER A 70 -1.58 -6.85 0.26
C SER A 70 -0.66 -7.88 -0.37
N GLY A 71 -1.17 -8.84 -1.13
CA GLY A 71 -0.35 -9.84 -1.83
C GLY A 71 -0.10 -9.53 -3.30
N ARG A 72 -0.50 -8.34 -3.80
CA ARG A 72 -0.37 -7.97 -5.21
C ARG A 72 0.52 -6.76 -5.44
N ASN A 73 0.86 -6.00 -4.40
CA ASN A 73 1.68 -4.80 -4.51
C ASN A 73 3.14 -5.10 -4.86
N ASN A 74 3.94 -4.04 -5.06
CA ASN A 74 5.36 -4.19 -5.40
C ASN A 74 6.22 -4.69 -4.24
N GLY A 75 5.78 -4.55 -2.99
CA GLY A 75 6.52 -4.93 -1.80
C GLY A 75 7.54 -3.90 -1.32
N GLN A 76 7.55 -2.68 -1.85
CA GLN A 76 8.42 -1.61 -1.33
C GLN A 76 7.95 -1.16 0.06
N VAL A 77 8.87 -1.12 1.00
CA VAL A 77 8.69 -0.64 2.36
C VAL A 77 9.14 0.81 2.41
N ILE A 78 8.17 1.73 2.40
CA ILE A 78 8.41 3.17 2.24
C ILE A 78 7.86 3.91 3.46
N PRO A 79 8.72 4.47 4.33
CA PRO A 79 8.30 5.15 5.56
C PRO A 79 7.94 6.63 5.34
N THR A 80 7.18 6.91 4.28
CA THR A 80 6.66 8.26 3.98
C THR A 80 5.32 8.14 3.26
N LEU A 81 4.53 9.19 3.25
CA LEU A 81 3.36 9.28 2.38
C LEU A 81 3.76 9.64 0.94
N SER A 82 2.83 9.45 0.00
CA SER A 82 3.08 9.69 -1.43
C SER A 82 3.27 11.17 -1.76
N ARG A 83 2.53 12.08 -1.11
CA ARG A 83 2.59 13.52 -1.33
C ARG A 83 2.75 14.34 -0.06
N PRO A 84 1.90 14.19 1.00
CA PRO A 84 2.06 14.97 2.21
C PRO A 84 3.40 14.69 2.87
N ASP A 85 4.11 15.74 3.21
CA ASP A 85 5.33 15.73 4.00
C ASP A 85 5.02 16.15 5.47
N PRO A 86 5.93 16.06 6.43
CA PRO A 86 5.66 16.32 7.84
C PRO A 86 4.93 17.64 8.14
N ASP A 87 5.36 18.75 7.52
CA ASP A 87 4.74 20.05 7.77
C ASP A 87 3.25 20.08 7.31
N ASP A 88 2.91 19.40 6.19
CA ASP A 88 1.53 19.29 5.69
C ASP A 88 0.66 18.47 6.66
N ILE A 89 1.21 17.39 7.22
CA ILE A 89 0.53 16.51 8.16
C ILE A 89 0.27 17.23 9.48
N ILE A 90 1.27 17.94 10.00
CA ILE A 90 1.17 18.68 11.28
C ILE A 90 0.22 19.87 11.14
N ALA A 91 0.32 20.62 10.04
CA ALA A 91 -0.59 21.72 9.77
C ALA A 91 -2.06 21.29 9.76
N ARG A 92 -2.33 20.03 9.36
CA ARG A 92 -3.69 19.49 9.30
C ARG A 92 -4.19 18.91 10.62
N HIS A 93 -3.32 18.27 11.39
CA HIS A 93 -3.70 17.44 12.54
C HIS A 93 -3.13 17.92 13.88
N GLY A 94 -2.32 19.00 13.89
CA GLY A 94 -1.70 19.53 15.10
C GLY A 94 -0.87 18.46 15.84
N ALA A 95 -1.04 18.34 17.15
CA ALA A 95 -0.32 17.38 17.99
C ALA A 95 -0.53 15.91 17.55
N ALA A 96 -1.70 15.54 17.02
CA ALA A 96 -1.90 14.23 16.43
C ALA A 96 -1.05 14.06 15.16
N GLY A 97 -0.86 15.13 14.39
CA GLY A 97 0.03 15.15 13.23
C GLY A 97 1.49 14.84 13.56
N GLU A 98 2.00 15.36 14.69
CA GLU A 98 3.35 15.04 15.17
C GLU A 98 3.50 13.56 15.52
N ARG A 99 2.51 12.98 16.23
CA ARG A 99 2.48 11.55 16.53
C ARG A 99 2.40 10.71 15.26
N PHE A 100 1.62 11.16 14.27
CA PHE A 100 1.50 10.48 13.00
C PHE A 100 2.80 10.54 12.19
N VAL A 101 3.51 11.66 12.16
CA VAL A 101 4.83 11.79 11.54
C VAL A 101 5.84 10.85 12.20
N ALA A 102 5.86 10.78 13.55
CA ALA A 102 6.70 9.85 14.29
C ALA A 102 6.37 8.39 13.91
N MET A 103 5.09 8.02 13.88
CA MET A 103 4.63 6.69 13.46
C MET A 103 5.07 6.36 12.01
N LEU A 104 4.98 7.30 11.09
CA LEU A 104 5.44 7.13 9.71
C LEU A 104 6.95 6.95 9.63
N ARG A 105 7.74 7.77 10.37
CA ARG A 105 9.20 7.66 10.44
C ARG A 105 9.63 6.25 10.84
N ASP A 106 8.96 5.68 11.84
CA ASP A 106 9.34 4.40 12.43
C ASP A 106 8.72 3.19 11.71
N SER A 107 7.75 3.42 10.81
CA SER A 107 6.92 2.38 10.20
C SER A 107 7.70 1.29 9.45
N ALA A 108 8.83 1.62 8.81
CA ALA A 108 9.67 0.63 8.16
C ALA A 108 10.40 -0.24 9.19
N ALA A 109 10.95 0.35 10.25
CA ALA A 109 11.58 -0.37 11.34
C ALA A 109 10.58 -1.31 12.01
N ASP A 110 9.38 -0.82 12.33
CA ASP A 110 8.28 -1.62 12.90
C ASP A 110 7.97 -2.86 12.04
N LEU A 111 7.90 -2.69 10.71
CA LEU A 111 7.65 -3.82 9.81
C LEU A 111 8.79 -4.85 9.84
N PHE A 112 10.03 -4.40 9.69
CA PHE A 112 11.17 -5.31 9.71
C PHE A 112 11.38 -5.97 11.08
N ASP A 113 11.04 -5.30 12.18
CA ASP A 113 11.06 -5.85 13.53
C ASP A 113 10.00 -6.95 13.72
N VAL A 114 8.78 -6.75 13.20
CA VAL A 114 7.75 -7.80 13.19
C VAL A 114 8.22 -9.01 12.37
N VAL A 115 8.81 -8.77 11.20
CA VAL A 115 9.35 -9.86 10.35
C VAL A 115 10.41 -10.66 11.11
N ARG A 116 11.34 -10.00 11.80
CA ARG A 116 12.40 -10.66 12.58
C ARG A 116 11.83 -11.37 13.82
N ARG A 117 10.99 -10.70 14.61
CA ARG A 117 10.42 -11.21 15.86
C ARG A 117 9.66 -12.50 15.66
N TYR A 118 8.89 -12.58 14.58
CA TYR A 118 8.07 -13.74 14.28
C TYR A 118 8.68 -14.67 13.22
N ASN A 119 9.94 -14.45 12.87
CA ASN A 119 10.68 -15.26 11.90
C ASN A 119 9.89 -15.45 10.58
N ILE A 120 9.31 -14.36 10.07
CA ILE A 120 8.51 -14.40 8.83
C ILE A 120 9.45 -14.46 7.63
N ALA A 121 9.39 -15.52 6.84
CA ALA A 121 10.18 -15.68 5.62
C ALA A 121 9.59 -14.81 4.49
N ALA A 122 9.79 -13.48 4.59
CA ALA A 122 9.22 -12.48 3.67
C ALA A 122 10.22 -12.03 2.58
N GLU A 123 11.35 -12.72 2.39
CA GLU A 123 12.41 -12.29 1.45
C GLU A 123 12.77 -10.80 1.66
N GLN A 124 12.86 -10.40 2.92
CA GLN A 124 13.07 -9.01 3.30
C GLN A 124 14.47 -8.52 3.00
N GLU A 125 14.56 -7.32 2.43
CA GLU A 125 15.79 -6.57 2.24
C GLU A 125 15.63 -5.14 2.74
N GLN A 126 16.37 -4.76 3.76
CA GLN A 126 16.37 -3.41 4.35
C GLN A 126 17.56 -2.61 3.83
N ALA A 127 17.65 -2.47 2.50
CA ALA A 127 18.73 -1.77 1.81
C ALA A 127 18.45 -0.27 1.57
N GLY A 128 17.36 0.23 2.13
CA GLY A 128 16.88 1.59 1.91
C GLY A 128 15.89 1.73 0.76
N TRP A 129 15.25 2.89 0.72
CA TRP A 129 14.37 3.31 -0.37
C TRP A 129 14.83 4.65 -0.93
N VAL A 130 14.93 4.72 -2.26
CA VAL A 130 15.37 5.90 -3.00
C VAL A 130 14.20 6.50 -3.77
N GLN A 131 14.01 7.81 -3.69
CA GLN A 131 13.14 8.56 -4.56
C GLN A 131 13.99 9.47 -5.47
N PRO A 132 14.42 8.97 -6.63
CA PRO A 132 15.15 9.82 -7.58
C PRO A 132 14.22 10.81 -8.24
N VAL A 133 14.75 11.97 -8.64
CA VAL A 133 13.99 13.04 -9.28
C VAL A 133 14.23 13.04 -10.77
N HIS A 134 13.16 13.05 -11.56
CA HIS A 134 13.21 12.89 -13.02
C HIS A 134 13.46 14.18 -13.80
N SER A 135 13.48 15.32 -13.14
CA SER A 135 13.79 16.60 -13.77
C SER A 135 14.57 17.53 -12.83
N PRO A 136 15.38 18.46 -13.36
CA PRO A 136 16.15 19.39 -12.51
C PRO A 136 15.28 20.19 -11.54
N GLY A 137 14.11 20.67 -11.98
CA GLY A 137 13.20 21.45 -11.16
C GLY A 137 12.59 20.67 -9.98
N ARG A 138 12.70 19.34 -9.98
CA ARG A 138 12.16 18.51 -8.89
C ARG A 138 13.15 18.23 -7.78
N ILE A 139 14.41 18.65 -7.90
CA ILE A 139 15.39 18.49 -6.82
C ILE A 139 14.90 19.12 -5.51
N ARG A 140 14.19 20.24 -5.61
CA ARG A 140 13.55 20.91 -4.46
C ARG A 140 12.57 20.01 -3.67
N ILE A 141 11.99 18.98 -4.30
CA ILE A 141 11.14 18.00 -3.60
C ILE A 141 12.01 17.14 -2.69
N ALA A 142 13.14 16.67 -3.19
CA ALA A 142 14.10 15.90 -2.40
C ALA A 142 14.69 16.74 -1.26
N GLU A 143 15.09 17.98 -1.54
CA GLU A 143 15.61 18.94 -0.56
C GLU A 143 14.60 19.20 0.56
N ARG A 144 13.33 19.51 0.21
CA ARG A 144 12.26 19.72 1.18
C ARG A 144 12.02 18.47 2.03
N ARG A 145 11.99 17.28 1.43
CA ARG A 145 11.81 16.04 2.15
C ARG A 145 12.94 15.76 3.13
N VAL A 146 14.18 15.93 2.69
CA VAL A 146 15.32 15.79 3.61
C VAL A 146 15.19 16.78 4.76
N GLN A 147 14.96 18.07 4.47
CA GLN A 147 14.82 19.10 5.49
C GLN A 147 13.74 18.76 6.53
N GLN A 148 12.54 18.35 6.07
CA GLN A 148 11.43 18.10 6.97
C GLN A 148 11.62 16.80 7.76
N TRP A 149 11.96 15.69 7.11
CA TRP A 149 12.11 14.40 7.75
C TRP A 149 13.30 14.34 8.72
N SER A 150 14.41 15.07 8.42
CA SER A 150 15.55 15.17 9.33
C SER A 150 15.19 15.85 10.67
N LYS A 151 14.25 16.81 10.68
CA LYS A 151 13.77 17.44 11.91
C LYS A 151 13.14 16.43 12.88
N PHE A 152 12.60 15.35 12.35
CA PHE A 152 12.01 14.25 13.14
C PHE A 152 12.97 13.08 13.36
N GLY A 153 14.26 13.25 13.07
CA GLY A 153 15.28 12.22 13.29
C GLY A 153 15.24 11.06 12.30
N ALA A 154 14.56 11.20 11.15
CA ALA A 154 14.60 10.16 10.11
C ALA A 154 16.00 10.11 9.47
N PRO A 155 16.59 8.93 9.25
CA PRO A 155 17.89 8.80 8.60
C PRO A 155 17.75 8.93 7.08
N VAL A 156 17.65 10.18 6.64
CA VAL A 156 17.42 10.57 5.24
C VAL A 156 18.58 11.39 4.71
N GLU A 157 18.84 11.28 3.41
CA GLU A 157 19.91 11.97 2.71
C GLU A 157 19.43 12.55 1.39
N LEU A 158 20.01 13.70 1.04
CA LEU A 158 19.93 14.27 -0.30
C LEU A 158 21.04 13.64 -1.15
N LEU A 159 20.66 13.03 -2.26
CA LEU A 159 21.62 12.48 -3.21
C LEU A 159 21.88 13.48 -4.35
N SER A 160 23.15 13.71 -4.67
CA SER A 160 23.54 14.37 -5.89
C SER A 160 23.19 13.53 -7.13
N ARG A 161 23.35 14.09 -8.32
CA ARG A 161 23.17 13.37 -9.58
C ARG A 161 24.10 12.16 -9.67
N ASP A 162 25.39 12.35 -9.36
CA ASP A 162 26.40 11.30 -9.45
C ASP A 162 26.14 10.20 -8.43
N GLN A 163 25.82 10.55 -7.18
CA GLN A 163 25.43 9.57 -6.16
C GLN A 163 24.19 8.77 -6.57
N THR A 164 23.21 9.44 -7.20
CA THR A 164 22.00 8.76 -7.69
C THR A 164 22.32 7.83 -8.85
N LYS A 165 23.22 8.25 -9.77
CA LYS A 165 23.73 7.41 -10.86
C LYS A 165 24.43 6.16 -10.33
N ASP A 166 25.35 6.32 -9.40
CA ASP A 166 26.10 5.20 -8.81
C ASP A 166 25.19 4.23 -8.09
N MET A 167 24.21 4.75 -7.32
CA MET A 167 23.26 3.94 -6.56
C MET A 167 22.26 3.19 -7.44
N LEU A 168 21.82 3.77 -8.55
CA LEU A 168 20.78 3.21 -9.41
C LEU A 168 21.32 2.62 -10.73
N GLY A 169 22.57 2.91 -11.09
CA GLY A 169 23.19 2.44 -12.33
C GLY A 169 22.63 3.13 -13.58
N SER A 170 22.23 4.41 -13.49
CA SER A 170 21.58 5.13 -14.59
C SER A 170 21.76 6.63 -14.49
N ASP A 171 21.97 7.30 -15.63
CA ASP A 171 22.07 8.76 -15.77
C ASP A 171 20.70 9.46 -15.87
N ALA A 172 19.60 8.73 -15.80
CA ALA A 172 18.27 9.24 -16.11
C ALA A 172 17.70 10.23 -15.07
N TRP A 173 18.34 10.33 -13.90
CA TRP A 173 17.85 11.16 -12.80
C TRP A 173 18.82 12.27 -12.42
N TYR A 174 18.28 13.32 -11.81
CA TYR A 174 18.99 14.57 -11.52
C TYR A 174 19.39 14.72 -10.04
N GLY A 175 19.25 13.67 -9.25
CA GLY A 175 19.45 13.61 -7.82
C GLY A 175 18.33 12.84 -7.15
N GLY A 176 18.26 12.83 -5.81
CA GLY A 176 17.22 12.09 -5.13
C GLY A 176 17.17 12.29 -3.63
N PHE A 177 16.15 11.68 -3.05
CA PHE A 177 15.96 11.50 -1.61
C PHE A 177 16.19 10.03 -1.28
N TRP A 178 17.03 9.74 -0.31
CA TRP A 178 17.27 8.39 0.19
C TRP A 178 16.84 8.28 1.64
N ASN A 179 15.98 7.31 1.94
CA ASN A 179 15.63 6.92 3.30
C ASN A 179 16.24 5.55 3.59
N ARG A 180 17.15 5.51 4.56
CA ARG A 180 17.95 4.32 4.89
C ARG A 180 17.14 3.22 5.60
N THR A 181 16.02 3.54 6.25
CA THR A 181 15.19 2.55 6.96
C THR A 181 14.29 1.76 6.04
N GLY A 182 14.02 2.28 4.82
CA GLY A 182 13.21 1.62 3.83
C GLY A 182 13.81 0.33 3.28
N GLY A 183 13.12 -0.26 2.33
CA GLY A 183 13.55 -1.50 1.69
C GLY A 183 12.43 -2.18 0.94
N HIS A 184 12.45 -3.52 0.92
CA HIS A 184 11.37 -4.28 0.29
C HIS A 184 11.19 -5.68 0.88
N VAL A 185 10.04 -6.28 0.58
CA VAL A 185 9.64 -7.63 0.99
C VAL A 185 8.92 -8.33 -0.15
N ASN A 186 8.82 -9.65 -0.12
CA ASN A 186 7.79 -10.37 -0.85
C ASN A 186 6.43 -10.15 -0.12
N PRO A 187 5.51 -9.39 -0.71
CA PRO A 187 4.33 -8.93 0.01
C PRO A 187 3.34 -10.07 0.32
N LEU A 188 3.25 -11.08 -0.53
CA LEU A 188 2.39 -12.24 -0.25
C LEU A 188 3.00 -13.13 0.85
N ALA A 189 4.31 -13.29 0.85
CA ALA A 189 5.01 -14.02 1.90
C ALA A 189 4.86 -13.33 3.26
N LEU A 190 4.92 -11.98 3.29
CA LEU A 190 4.62 -11.19 4.49
C LEU A 190 3.17 -11.43 4.96
N ALA A 191 2.17 -11.32 4.06
CA ALA A 191 0.77 -11.52 4.44
C ALA A 191 0.50 -12.93 4.97
N ARG A 192 0.99 -13.95 4.27
CA ARG A 192 0.84 -15.35 4.70
C ARG A 192 1.63 -15.67 5.97
N GLY A 193 2.78 -15.02 6.16
CA GLY A 193 3.58 -15.10 7.38
C GLY A 193 2.83 -14.50 8.58
N LEU A 194 2.29 -13.30 8.43
CA LEU A 194 1.45 -12.67 9.45
C LEU A 194 0.22 -13.56 9.77
N ALA A 195 -0.44 -14.11 8.74
CA ALA A 195 -1.57 -15.02 8.95
C ALA A 195 -1.19 -16.26 9.78
N ARG A 196 -0.05 -16.90 9.48
CA ARG A 196 0.48 -18.00 10.31
C ARG A 196 0.77 -17.56 11.74
N THR A 197 1.38 -16.39 11.90
CA THR A 197 1.70 -15.83 13.21
C THR A 197 0.43 -15.61 14.05
N VAL A 198 -0.59 -14.95 13.51
CA VAL A 198 -1.80 -14.65 14.29
C VAL A 198 -2.59 -15.92 14.61
N VAL A 199 -2.61 -16.91 13.71
CA VAL A 199 -3.21 -18.23 14.00
C VAL A 199 -2.42 -18.94 15.09
N GLY A 200 -1.10 -18.94 15.03
CA GLY A 200 -0.22 -19.49 16.07
C GLY A 200 -0.40 -18.81 17.43
N LEU A 201 -0.79 -17.54 17.47
CA LEU A 201 -1.15 -16.80 18.68
C LEU A 201 -2.63 -17.03 19.10
N GLY A 202 -3.38 -17.88 18.40
CA GLY A 202 -4.75 -18.25 18.72
C GLY A 202 -5.85 -17.40 18.08
N ALA A 203 -5.54 -16.55 17.07
CA ALA A 203 -6.58 -15.93 16.27
C ALA A 203 -7.23 -16.96 15.33
N ARG A 204 -8.49 -16.76 15.02
CA ARG A 204 -9.21 -17.53 14.02
C ARG A 204 -9.31 -16.75 12.73
N ILE A 205 -9.02 -17.37 11.60
CA ILE A 205 -9.21 -16.79 10.28
C ILE A 205 -10.20 -17.65 9.51
N TYR A 206 -11.30 -17.05 9.09
CA TYR A 206 -12.30 -17.68 8.24
C TYR A 206 -12.10 -17.16 6.81
N ALA A 207 -11.49 -17.97 5.96
CA ALA A 207 -11.27 -17.68 4.55
C ALA A 207 -12.47 -18.08 3.69
N ARG A 208 -12.54 -17.61 2.44
CA ARG A 208 -13.67 -17.89 1.52
C ARG A 208 -15.04 -17.57 2.15
N SER A 209 -15.05 -16.54 2.97
CA SER A 209 -16.20 -16.14 3.79
C SER A 209 -16.47 -14.65 3.61
N PRO A 210 -16.95 -14.20 2.42
CA PRO A 210 -17.21 -12.79 2.18
C PRO A 210 -18.27 -12.27 3.16
N ALA A 211 -17.94 -11.20 3.89
CA ALA A 211 -18.90 -10.49 4.71
C ALA A 211 -19.96 -9.84 3.81
N LEU A 212 -21.22 -10.18 3.99
CA LEU A 212 -22.35 -9.69 3.20
C LEU A 212 -23.00 -8.46 3.84
N SER A 213 -23.03 -8.44 5.17
CA SER A 213 -23.55 -7.33 5.98
C SER A 213 -22.98 -7.41 7.38
N PHE A 214 -23.07 -6.30 8.10
CA PHE A 214 -22.92 -6.31 9.55
C PHE A 214 -23.99 -5.40 10.18
N GLU A 215 -24.38 -5.74 11.38
CA GLU A 215 -25.38 -4.99 12.15
C GLU A 215 -25.06 -5.08 13.65
N ARG A 216 -25.53 -4.11 14.42
CA ARG A 216 -25.41 -4.17 15.88
C ARG A 216 -26.65 -4.83 16.46
N ARG A 217 -26.44 -5.88 17.27
CA ARG A 217 -27.49 -6.56 18.06
C ARG A 217 -27.12 -6.46 19.53
N GLY A 218 -27.84 -5.62 20.28
CA GLY A 218 -27.49 -5.32 21.67
C GLY A 218 -26.13 -4.63 21.80
N ASP A 219 -25.22 -5.25 22.53
CA ASP A 219 -23.86 -4.77 22.75
C ASP A 219 -22.81 -5.35 21.76
N ARG A 220 -23.26 -6.22 20.83
CA ARG A 220 -22.37 -6.91 19.88
C ARG A 220 -22.64 -6.54 18.44
N TRP A 221 -21.60 -6.55 17.64
CA TRP A 221 -21.63 -6.50 16.17
C TRP A 221 -21.74 -7.92 15.62
N VAL A 222 -22.65 -8.14 14.71
CA VAL A 222 -22.84 -9.43 14.02
C VAL A 222 -22.49 -9.26 12.55
N VAL A 223 -21.50 -10.00 12.09
CA VAL A 223 -21.08 -10.05 10.68
C VAL A 223 -21.67 -11.31 10.06
N LYS A 224 -22.42 -11.16 8.96
CA LYS A 224 -23.04 -12.25 8.23
C LYS A 224 -22.26 -12.62 6.98
N THR A 225 -22.13 -13.90 6.73
CA THR A 225 -21.62 -14.50 5.49
C THR A 225 -22.68 -15.40 4.87
N GLU A 226 -22.37 -16.04 3.75
CA GLU A 226 -23.30 -16.96 3.10
C GLU A 226 -23.64 -18.19 3.96
N LYS A 227 -22.65 -18.72 4.71
CA LYS A 227 -22.77 -20.01 5.43
C LYS A 227 -22.83 -19.86 6.95
N GLY A 228 -22.63 -18.68 7.48
CA GLY A 228 -22.64 -18.46 8.92
C GLY A 228 -22.58 -17.00 9.32
N GLU A 229 -22.59 -16.76 10.62
CA GLU A 229 -22.42 -15.43 11.20
C GLU A 229 -21.42 -15.47 12.37
N ILE A 230 -20.78 -14.33 12.62
CA ILE A 230 -19.90 -14.17 13.76
C ILE A 230 -20.20 -12.89 14.51
N SER A 231 -20.22 -12.94 15.84
CA SER A 231 -20.47 -11.77 16.68
C SER A 231 -19.25 -11.38 17.52
N GLY A 232 -19.04 -10.08 17.68
CA GLY A 232 -17.99 -9.49 18.51
C GLY A 232 -18.41 -8.22 19.23
N ARG A 233 -17.79 -7.91 20.38
CA ARG A 233 -18.01 -6.63 21.07
C ARG A 233 -17.45 -5.46 20.27
N SER A 234 -16.40 -5.71 19.50
CA SER A 234 -15.78 -4.72 18.62
C SER A 234 -15.71 -5.23 17.19
N LEU A 235 -15.74 -4.29 16.23
CA LEU A 235 -15.64 -4.55 14.80
C LEU A 235 -14.53 -3.70 14.18
N VAL A 236 -13.72 -4.28 13.30
CA VAL A 236 -12.74 -3.56 12.49
C VAL A 236 -12.96 -3.86 11.01
N VAL A 237 -13.14 -2.84 10.17
CA VAL A 237 -13.25 -2.95 8.72
C VAL A 237 -11.92 -2.58 8.08
N ALA A 238 -11.20 -3.57 7.54
CA ALA A 238 -9.86 -3.44 6.98
C ALA A 238 -9.78 -3.74 5.48
N THR A 239 -10.84 -3.42 4.73
CA THR A 239 -11.02 -3.76 3.31
C THR A 239 -10.41 -2.75 2.33
N ASN A 240 -10.21 -1.50 2.74
CA ASN A 240 -9.59 -0.41 1.98
C ASN A 240 -10.02 -0.38 0.49
N ALA A 241 -9.10 -0.56 -0.46
CA ALA A 241 -9.38 -0.48 -1.91
C ALA A 241 -10.35 -1.56 -2.44
N TYR A 242 -10.61 -2.60 -1.67
CA TYR A 242 -11.47 -3.72 -2.04
C TYR A 242 -12.86 -3.67 -1.39
N SER A 243 -13.22 -2.56 -0.73
CA SER A 243 -14.48 -2.42 0.00
C SER A 243 -15.74 -2.61 -0.86
N GLY A 244 -15.65 -2.47 -2.18
CA GLY A 244 -16.78 -2.66 -3.12
C GLY A 244 -16.65 -3.87 -4.05
N GLU A 245 -15.67 -4.77 -3.86
CA GLU A 245 -15.38 -5.83 -4.85
C GLU A 245 -16.16 -7.12 -4.61
N PHE A 246 -16.48 -7.49 -3.38
CA PHE A 246 -17.08 -8.79 -3.04
C PHE A 246 -18.55 -8.72 -2.66
N ALA A 247 -19.04 -7.55 -2.26
CA ALA A 247 -20.42 -7.31 -1.93
C ALA A 247 -20.82 -5.90 -2.36
N LYS A 248 -22.12 -5.59 -2.38
CA LYS A 248 -22.54 -4.19 -2.26
C LYS A 248 -21.81 -3.64 -1.05
N SER A 249 -21.17 -2.48 -1.22
CA SER A 249 -20.29 -1.94 -0.19
C SER A 249 -20.87 -2.08 1.23
N LEU A 250 -20.11 -2.75 2.11
CA LEU A 250 -20.47 -2.90 3.52
C LEU A 250 -20.58 -1.55 4.24
N VAL A 251 -19.77 -0.59 3.83
CA VAL A 251 -19.73 0.79 4.33
C VAL A 251 -19.64 1.71 3.11
N PRO A 252 -20.80 2.13 2.56
CA PRO A 252 -20.85 2.95 1.34
C PRO A 252 -20.04 4.25 1.45
N GLU A 253 -20.01 4.86 2.62
CA GLU A 253 -19.29 6.10 2.89
C GLU A 253 -17.77 5.89 2.72
N ILE A 254 -17.23 4.81 3.26
CA ILE A 254 -15.81 4.44 3.09
C ILE A 254 -15.51 4.08 1.63
N ALA A 255 -16.40 3.33 0.97
CA ALA A 255 -16.18 2.94 -0.41
C ALA A 255 -16.17 4.12 -1.38
N THR A 256 -16.93 5.18 -1.10
CA THR A 256 -16.97 6.40 -1.92
C THR A 256 -15.88 7.41 -1.55
N GLU A 257 -15.22 7.25 -0.42
CA GLU A 257 -14.02 8.01 -0.06
C GLU A 257 -12.78 7.55 -0.81
N VAL A 258 -12.75 6.30 -1.24
CA VAL A 258 -11.59 5.69 -1.90
C VAL A 258 -11.80 5.60 -3.40
N MET A 259 -10.84 6.14 -4.17
CA MET A 259 -10.74 5.90 -5.60
C MET A 259 -9.86 4.66 -5.84
N PRO A 260 -10.41 3.51 -6.24
CA PRO A 260 -9.61 2.33 -6.57
C PRO A 260 -8.91 2.55 -7.90
N VAL A 261 -7.60 2.70 -7.88
CA VAL A 261 -6.75 2.85 -9.08
C VAL A 261 -6.08 1.54 -9.40
N LEU A 262 -6.26 1.05 -10.62
CA LEU A 262 -5.65 -0.20 -11.08
C LEU A 262 -4.16 0.03 -11.37
N SER A 263 -3.31 -0.63 -10.60
CA SER A 263 -1.85 -0.64 -10.77
C SER A 263 -1.40 -1.98 -11.33
N TRP A 264 -0.59 -1.94 -12.38
CA TRP A 264 -0.01 -3.12 -12.99
C TRP A 264 1.41 -3.34 -12.49
N GLN A 265 1.71 -4.61 -12.21
CA GLN A 265 3.02 -5.09 -11.78
C GLN A 265 3.56 -6.08 -12.81
N MET A 266 4.88 -6.11 -12.96
CA MET A 266 5.58 -6.99 -13.88
C MET A 266 6.89 -7.46 -13.24
N ALA A 267 7.28 -8.68 -13.53
CA ALA A 267 8.60 -9.19 -13.17
C ALA A 267 9.31 -9.72 -14.42
N THR A 268 10.55 -9.27 -14.61
CA THR A 268 11.39 -9.74 -15.69
C THR A 268 11.77 -11.22 -15.49
N GLN A 269 12.37 -11.85 -16.49
CA GLN A 269 13.22 -12.99 -16.25
C GLN A 269 14.38 -12.63 -15.29
N PRO A 270 14.97 -13.58 -14.58
CA PRO A 270 16.14 -13.32 -13.77
C PRO A 270 17.24 -12.65 -14.60
N LEU A 271 17.74 -11.51 -14.13
CA LEU A 271 18.87 -10.86 -14.76
C LEU A 271 20.16 -11.65 -14.45
N SER A 272 21.08 -11.69 -15.41
CA SER A 272 22.41 -12.25 -15.16
C SER A 272 23.13 -11.46 -14.05
N ASP A 273 24.04 -12.10 -13.34
CA ASP A 273 24.80 -11.48 -12.25
C ASP A 273 25.58 -10.24 -12.73
N ASN A 274 26.10 -10.26 -13.96
CA ASN A 274 26.82 -9.13 -14.53
C ASN A 274 25.92 -7.92 -14.72
N VAL A 275 24.71 -8.11 -15.26
CA VAL A 275 23.73 -7.05 -15.45
C VAL A 275 23.18 -6.56 -14.10
N ARG A 276 22.83 -7.49 -13.21
CA ARG A 276 22.30 -7.16 -11.88
C ARG A 276 23.25 -6.26 -11.07
N LYS A 277 24.56 -6.49 -11.16
CA LYS A 277 25.57 -5.67 -10.46
C LYS A 277 25.66 -4.23 -10.99
N THR A 278 25.11 -3.94 -12.16
CA THR A 278 25.12 -2.60 -12.77
C THR A 278 23.79 -1.86 -12.66
N ILE A 279 22.71 -2.54 -12.25
CA ILE A 279 21.39 -1.94 -12.09
C ILE A 279 21.00 -2.06 -10.63
N ILE A 280 20.80 -0.95 -9.94
CA ILE A 280 20.51 -0.89 -8.49
C ILE A 280 21.42 -1.88 -7.72
N PRO A 281 22.76 -1.71 -7.80
CA PRO A 281 23.72 -2.71 -7.30
C PRO A 281 23.54 -3.02 -5.81
N GLY A 282 23.13 -2.05 -5.00
CA GLY A 282 22.87 -2.20 -3.57
C GLY A 282 21.48 -2.74 -3.24
N ARG A 283 20.66 -3.13 -4.24
CA ARG A 283 19.33 -3.73 -4.09
C ARG A 283 18.30 -2.84 -3.37
N GLN A 284 18.50 -1.52 -3.34
CA GLN A 284 17.53 -0.59 -2.80
C GLN A 284 16.18 -0.71 -3.56
N ALA A 285 15.09 -0.44 -2.86
CA ALA A 285 13.84 -0.14 -3.54
C ALA A 285 13.88 1.28 -4.11
N MET A 286 13.37 1.49 -5.29
CA MET A 286 13.26 2.84 -5.86
C MET A 286 11.86 3.11 -6.41
N SER A 287 11.42 4.36 -6.26
CA SER A 287 10.25 4.90 -6.95
C SER A 287 10.42 6.40 -7.15
N ASP A 288 10.34 6.85 -8.39
CA ASP A 288 10.73 8.21 -8.77
C ASP A 288 9.59 9.24 -8.64
N THR A 289 9.80 10.42 -9.20
CA THR A 289 8.85 11.53 -9.14
C THR A 289 8.01 11.72 -10.40
N HIS A 290 8.03 10.78 -11.36
CA HIS A 290 7.09 10.84 -12.47
C HIS A 290 5.64 10.74 -11.99
N GLY A 291 4.72 11.34 -12.68
CA GLY A 291 3.30 11.22 -12.38
C GLY A 291 2.75 9.82 -12.64
N GLU A 292 3.24 9.14 -13.70
CA GLU A 292 3.19 7.70 -13.79
C GLU A 292 4.46 7.14 -13.12
N LEU A 293 4.40 6.94 -11.83
CA LEU A 293 5.51 6.53 -11.00
C LEU A 293 6.35 5.41 -11.65
N TYR A 294 7.65 5.64 -11.87
CA TYR A 294 8.57 4.58 -12.25
C TYR A 294 9.17 3.99 -10.98
N PHE A 295 9.06 2.69 -10.86
CA PHE A 295 9.51 1.98 -9.68
C PHE A 295 10.19 0.67 -10.06
N ALA A 296 11.17 0.27 -9.27
CA ALA A 296 11.88 -0.98 -9.44
C ALA A 296 12.46 -1.48 -8.12
N ARG A 297 12.56 -2.80 -8.00
CA ARG A 297 13.32 -3.49 -6.96
C ARG A 297 13.58 -4.93 -7.40
N TYR A 298 14.47 -5.65 -6.77
CA TYR A 298 14.71 -7.06 -7.06
C TYR A 298 13.82 -7.99 -6.21
N ASP A 299 13.50 -9.17 -6.76
CA ASP A 299 13.09 -10.33 -5.96
C ASP A 299 14.31 -11.14 -5.50
N ALA A 300 14.08 -12.22 -4.76
CA ALA A 300 15.15 -13.11 -4.28
C ALA A 300 15.91 -13.83 -5.42
N ARG A 301 15.37 -13.88 -6.65
CA ARG A 301 15.97 -14.52 -7.82
C ARG A 301 16.50 -13.53 -8.86
N ASN A 302 16.82 -12.31 -8.46
CA ASN A 302 17.32 -11.25 -9.34
C ASN A 302 16.37 -10.87 -10.50
N ARG A 303 15.05 -11.09 -10.37
CA ARG A 303 14.07 -10.50 -11.27
C ARG A 303 13.89 -9.04 -10.91
N LEU A 304 13.87 -8.17 -11.91
CA LEU A 304 13.51 -6.77 -11.69
C LEU A 304 11.97 -6.66 -11.66
N VAL A 305 11.43 -6.34 -10.49
CA VAL A 305 9.99 -6.14 -10.28
C VAL A 305 9.67 -4.68 -10.47
N THR A 306 8.85 -4.39 -11.45
CA THR A 306 8.45 -3.03 -11.89
C THR A 306 6.97 -3.03 -12.25
N GLY A 307 6.50 -2.01 -12.96
CA GLY A 307 5.12 -1.96 -13.42
C GLY A 307 4.76 -0.62 -14.05
N GLY A 308 3.49 -0.34 -14.13
CA GLY A 308 2.98 0.89 -14.72
C GLY A 308 1.47 0.89 -14.82
N ALA A 309 0.93 1.79 -15.63
CA ALA A 309 -0.49 1.88 -15.91
C ALA A 309 -0.76 1.81 -17.41
N VAL A 310 -1.88 1.26 -17.81
CA VAL A 310 -2.30 1.17 -19.21
C VAL A 310 -3.74 1.65 -19.37
N LEU A 311 -3.98 2.41 -20.43
CA LEU A 311 -5.27 2.99 -20.76
C LEU A 311 -5.89 2.34 -22.01
N GLY A 312 -7.21 2.46 -22.12
CA GLY A 312 -7.98 2.06 -23.31
C GLY A 312 -8.26 0.56 -23.41
N PRO A 313 -9.03 0.17 -24.41
CA PRO A 313 -9.41 -1.21 -24.71
C PRO A 313 -8.29 -1.98 -25.41
N GLY A 314 -8.54 -3.27 -25.70
CA GLY A 314 -7.64 -4.15 -26.46
C GLY A 314 -6.56 -4.81 -25.58
N ASP A 315 -5.49 -5.30 -26.22
CA ASP A 315 -4.41 -5.99 -25.53
C ASP A 315 -3.63 -5.06 -24.59
N LYS A 316 -4.10 -5.01 -23.33
CA LYS A 316 -3.46 -4.21 -22.28
C LYS A 316 -2.10 -4.76 -21.91
N THR A 317 -1.94 -6.05 -21.89
CA THR A 317 -0.71 -6.73 -21.46
C THR A 317 0.42 -6.53 -22.47
N GLY A 318 0.18 -6.73 -23.75
CA GLY A 318 1.17 -6.51 -24.81
C GLY A 318 1.64 -5.07 -24.86
N ARG A 319 0.71 -4.11 -24.85
CA ARG A 319 1.04 -2.68 -24.81
C ARG A 319 1.82 -2.26 -23.57
N LEU A 320 1.50 -2.84 -22.42
CA LEU A 320 2.22 -2.58 -21.17
C LEU A 320 3.64 -3.13 -21.25
N LYS A 321 3.80 -4.38 -21.72
CA LYS A 321 5.11 -5.01 -21.91
C LYS A 321 5.99 -4.16 -22.83
N ALA A 322 5.52 -3.81 -24.02
CA ALA A 322 6.27 -3.00 -24.99
C ALA A 322 6.75 -1.68 -24.35
N ARG A 323 5.84 -0.93 -23.72
CA ARG A 323 6.17 0.36 -23.12
C ARG A 323 7.14 0.24 -21.92
N VAL A 324 6.98 -0.79 -21.08
CA VAL A 324 7.87 -0.99 -19.93
C VAL A 324 9.23 -1.46 -20.42
N THR A 325 9.33 -2.28 -21.46
CA THR A 325 10.59 -2.67 -22.09
C THR A 325 11.35 -1.44 -22.59
N GLU A 326 10.70 -0.60 -23.41
CA GLU A 326 11.31 0.65 -23.90
C GLU A 326 11.80 1.54 -22.75
N ARG A 327 10.98 1.67 -21.70
CA ARG A 327 11.36 2.43 -20.52
C ARG A 327 12.57 1.85 -19.80
N LEU A 328 12.61 0.54 -19.57
CA LEU A 328 13.75 -0.12 -18.91
C LEU A 328 15.03 0.02 -19.71
N GLN A 329 14.98 -0.16 -21.03
CA GLN A 329 16.13 0.00 -21.91
C GLN A 329 16.64 1.45 -21.97
N ARG A 330 15.73 2.42 -21.88
CA ARG A 330 16.11 3.84 -21.78
C ARG A 330 16.74 4.18 -20.43
N LEU A 331 16.22 3.66 -19.34
CA LEU A 331 16.74 3.89 -17.99
C LEU A 331 18.07 3.14 -17.77
N TRP A 332 18.15 1.93 -18.27
CA TRP A 332 19.30 1.03 -18.11
C TRP A 332 19.64 0.35 -19.43
N PRO A 333 20.37 1.03 -20.34
CA PRO A 333 20.75 0.42 -21.63
C PRO A 333 21.48 -0.92 -21.49
N GLN A 334 22.22 -1.09 -20.39
CA GLN A 334 22.93 -2.32 -20.06
C GLN A 334 22.02 -3.52 -19.76
N ILE A 335 20.71 -3.33 -19.60
CA ILE A 335 19.75 -4.41 -19.37
C ILE A 335 19.60 -5.32 -20.61
N GLY A 336 19.86 -4.77 -21.81
CA GLY A 336 19.76 -5.49 -23.07
C GLY A 336 18.33 -5.90 -23.42
N GLU A 337 18.16 -7.15 -23.82
CA GLU A 337 16.83 -7.71 -24.11
C GLU A 337 16.04 -7.96 -22.82
N VAL A 338 14.78 -7.55 -22.81
CA VAL A 338 13.89 -7.65 -21.65
C VAL A 338 12.69 -8.51 -21.98
N SER A 339 12.46 -9.54 -21.19
CA SER A 339 11.23 -10.33 -21.22
C SER A 339 10.61 -10.41 -19.82
N PHE A 340 9.30 -10.69 -19.74
CA PHE A 340 8.56 -10.71 -18.50
C PHE A 340 7.90 -12.06 -18.29
N ASP A 341 8.28 -12.74 -17.19
CA ASP A 341 7.67 -14.00 -16.77
C ASP A 341 6.26 -13.79 -16.22
N TYR A 342 6.05 -12.67 -15.50
CA TYR A 342 4.80 -12.40 -14.80
C TYR A 342 4.29 -10.99 -15.08
N VAL A 343 2.97 -10.88 -15.26
CA VAL A 343 2.24 -9.61 -15.36
C VAL A 343 0.93 -9.76 -14.59
N TRP A 344 0.71 -8.89 -13.60
CA TRP A 344 -0.51 -8.93 -12.79
C TRP A 344 -0.94 -7.53 -12.39
N ASN A 345 -2.07 -7.42 -11.72
CA ASN A 345 -2.57 -6.14 -11.24
C ASN A 345 -3.23 -6.24 -9.86
N GLY A 346 -3.46 -5.08 -9.27
CA GLY A 346 -4.19 -4.90 -8.04
C GLY A 346 -4.63 -3.46 -7.88
N TYR A 347 -5.56 -3.23 -6.96
CA TYR A 347 -6.04 -1.88 -6.68
C TYR A 347 -5.19 -1.16 -5.65
N VAL A 348 -5.01 0.14 -5.87
CA VAL A 348 -4.50 1.11 -4.90
C VAL A 348 -5.67 1.99 -4.48
N GLY A 349 -5.93 2.08 -3.18
CA GLY A 349 -6.98 2.96 -2.64
C GLY A 349 -6.45 4.37 -2.46
N MET A 350 -6.87 5.28 -3.34
CA MET A 350 -6.44 6.68 -3.32
C MET A 350 -7.50 7.55 -2.66
N THR A 351 -7.10 8.35 -1.67
CA THR A 351 -7.90 9.46 -1.15
C THR A 351 -7.57 10.75 -1.89
N ALA A 352 -8.48 11.70 -1.91
CA ALA A 352 -8.30 12.90 -2.73
C ALA A 352 -7.15 13.81 -2.27
N ASP A 353 -6.76 13.75 -0.99
CA ASP A 353 -5.65 14.52 -0.40
C ASP A 353 -4.42 13.66 -0.07
N PHE A 354 -4.44 12.40 -0.48
CA PHE A 354 -3.35 11.44 -0.26
C PHE A 354 -3.04 11.16 1.22
N LEU A 355 -4.00 11.38 2.11
CA LEU A 355 -3.87 11.07 3.53
C LEU A 355 -4.64 9.79 3.88
N PRO A 356 -4.07 8.89 4.67
CA PRO A 356 -4.83 7.80 5.29
C PRO A 356 -5.73 8.35 6.38
N ARG A 357 -6.83 7.64 6.67
CA ARG A 357 -7.79 8.00 7.69
C ARG A 357 -8.25 6.80 8.49
N MET A 358 -8.47 7.02 9.77
CA MET A 358 -9.24 6.11 10.62
C MET A 358 -10.67 6.64 10.77
N HIS A 359 -11.65 5.75 10.81
CA HIS A 359 -13.06 6.07 10.92
C HIS A 359 -13.72 5.37 12.10
N ARG A 360 -14.63 6.05 12.73
CA ARG A 360 -15.54 5.48 13.72
C ARG A 360 -16.84 5.12 13.03
N LEU A 361 -17.13 3.82 12.89
CA LEU A 361 -18.31 3.30 12.19
C LEU A 361 -19.52 3.08 13.10
N GLY A 362 -19.32 3.27 14.39
CA GLY A 362 -20.31 3.09 15.44
C GLY A 362 -19.63 2.80 16.78
N PRO A 363 -20.38 2.48 17.82
CA PRO A 363 -19.82 2.15 19.13
C PRO A 363 -18.90 0.93 19.03
N ASN A 364 -17.61 1.08 19.35
CA ASN A 364 -16.56 0.05 19.24
C ASN A 364 -16.44 -0.55 17.82
N ALA A 365 -16.76 0.23 16.79
CA ALA A 365 -16.57 -0.17 15.40
C ALA A 365 -15.68 0.83 14.66
N TYR A 366 -14.66 0.33 13.99
CA TYR A 366 -13.59 1.13 13.41
C TYR A 366 -13.31 0.67 11.97
N GLY A 367 -12.80 1.60 11.17
CA GLY A 367 -12.33 1.31 9.83
C GLY A 367 -11.16 2.20 9.44
N TRP A 368 -10.56 1.95 8.30
CA TRP A 368 -9.55 2.84 7.74
C TRP A 368 -9.60 2.87 6.22
N THR A 369 -9.07 3.95 5.64
CA THR A 369 -8.98 4.15 4.20
C THR A 369 -7.68 4.83 3.81
N GLY A 370 -7.33 4.77 2.52
CA GLY A 370 -6.28 5.62 1.97
C GLY A 370 -4.88 5.03 2.05
N CYS A 371 -4.66 3.84 1.48
CA CYS A 371 -3.30 3.30 1.33
C CYS A 371 -2.40 4.17 0.42
N ASN A 372 -2.99 4.92 -0.51
CA ASN A 372 -2.32 5.89 -1.39
C ASN A 372 -1.03 5.36 -2.05
N GLY A 373 -0.93 4.03 -2.24
CA GLY A 373 0.21 3.37 -2.86
C GLY A 373 1.47 3.24 -1.99
N ARG A 374 1.42 3.63 -0.71
CA ARG A 374 2.59 3.59 0.20
C ARG A 374 2.31 2.99 1.57
N ALA A 375 1.33 2.10 1.67
CA ALA A 375 0.91 1.58 2.96
C ALA A 375 1.61 0.29 3.41
N VAL A 376 2.56 -0.27 2.68
CA VAL A 376 3.24 -1.52 3.12
C VAL A 376 3.89 -1.32 4.49
N ALA A 377 4.70 -0.27 4.65
CA ALA A 377 5.28 0.08 5.95
C ALA A 377 4.20 0.52 6.95
N LEU A 378 3.31 1.42 6.53
CA LEU A 378 2.30 2.03 7.38
C LEU A 378 1.33 1.03 8.00
N THR A 379 0.98 -0.07 7.30
CA THR A 379 -0.07 -0.99 7.76
C THR A 379 0.26 -1.73 9.05
N ILE A 380 1.53 -1.89 9.39
CA ILE A 380 1.93 -2.51 10.67
C ILE A 380 1.59 -1.57 11.85
N PRO A 381 2.13 -0.35 11.94
CA PRO A 381 1.77 0.55 13.04
C PRO A 381 0.31 1.01 12.99
N LEU A 382 -0.32 1.09 11.80
CA LEU A 382 -1.75 1.38 11.70
C LEU A 382 -2.61 0.28 12.33
N GLY A 383 -2.23 -0.99 12.14
CA GLY A 383 -2.89 -2.11 12.83
C GLY A 383 -2.75 -2.01 14.34
N ARG A 384 -1.61 -1.54 14.85
CA ARG A 384 -1.41 -1.23 16.27
C ARG A 384 -2.34 -0.11 16.74
N GLU A 385 -2.49 0.96 15.98
CA GLU A 385 -3.40 2.05 16.34
C GLU A 385 -4.88 1.61 16.36
N LEU A 386 -5.30 0.80 15.40
CA LEU A 386 -6.64 0.18 15.42
C LEU A 386 -6.83 -0.74 16.63
N ALA A 387 -5.82 -1.52 17.00
CA ALA A 387 -5.86 -2.37 18.19
C ALA A 387 -5.95 -1.53 19.46
N ARG A 388 -5.19 -0.42 19.56
CA ARG A 388 -5.28 0.53 20.68
C ARG A 388 -6.66 1.16 20.80
N ALA A 389 -7.26 1.55 19.67
CA ALA A 389 -8.63 2.08 19.63
C ALA A 389 -9.65 1.06 20.13
N VAL A 390 -9.54 -0.20 19.69
CA VAL A 390 -10.39 -1.32 20.15
C VAL A 390 -10.26 -1.52 21.66
N GLN A 391 -9.07 -1.35 22.21
CA GLN A 391 -8.81 -1.47 23.66
C GLN A 391 -9.21 -0.24 24.47
N GLY A 392 -9.82 0.78 23.84
CA GLY A 392 -10.35 1.95 24.51
C GLY A 392 -9.30 3.03 24.81
N VAL A 393 -8.14 3.00 24.18
CA VAL A 393 -7.16 4.09 24.30
C VAL A 393 -7.81 5.40 23.83
N PRO A 394 -7.70 6.50 24.60
CA PRO A 394 -8.28 7.79 24.22
C PRO A 394 -7.79 8.26 22.85
N GLU A 395 -8.68 8.85 22.06
CA GLU A 395 -8.35 9.35 20.72
C GLU A 395 -7.21 10.38 20.75
N SER A 396 -7.11 11.17 21.80
CA SER A 396 -6.03 12.13 22.01
C SER A 396 -4.63 11.50 22.08
N GLU A 397 -4.54 10.20 22.33
CA GLU A 397 -3.28 9.44 22.41
C GLU A 397 -3.00 8.65 21.14
N LEU A 398 -3.96 8.52 20.21
CA LEU A 398 -3.75 7.83 18.95
C LEU A 398 -2.88 8.68 18.00
N ALA A 399 -2.06 8.00 17.21
CA ALA A 399 -1.21 8.66 16.24
C ALA A 399 -2.01 9.18 15.03
N LEU A 400 -3.10 8.51 14.67
CA LEU A 400 -3.99 8.94 13.60
C LEU A 400 -5.39 9.21 14.19
N PRO A 401 -5.89 10.45 14.14
CA PRO A 401 -7.21 10.78 14.68
C PRO A 401 -8.33 10.17 13.82
N PHE A 402 -9.48 9.97 14.43
CA PHE A 402 -10.68 9.62 13.67
C PHE A 402 -11.15 10.79 12.83
N SER A 403 -11.70 10.51 11.68
CA SER A 403 -12.33 11.51 10.80
C SER A 403 -13.59 10.95 10.18
N GLU A 404 -14.53 11.85 9.88
CA GLU A 404 -15.66 11.51 9.03
C GLU A 404 -15.18 11.15 7.63
N PRO A 405 -15.84 10.18 6.94
CA PRO A 405 -15.52 9.85 5.57
C PRO A 405 -15.70 11.05 4.63
N VAL A 406 -14.69 11.36 3.84
CA VAL A 406 -14.72 12.45 2.86
C VAL A 406 -15.01 11.88 1.48
N GLN A 407 -16.25 11.99 1.06
CA GLN A 407 -16.70 11.43 -0.20
C GLN A 407 -16.21 12.25 -1.40
N TYR A 408 -15.81 11.57 -2.47
CA TYR A 408 -15.63 12.21 -3.77
C TYR A 408 -16.97 12.65 -4.34
N MET A 409 -17.10 13.92 -4.75
CA MET A 409 -18.23 14.34 -5.57
C MET A 409 -18.26 13.53 -6.87
N ALA A 410 -19.45 13.07 -7.26
CA ALA A 410 -19.62 12.27 -8.48
C ALA A 410 -18.62 11.09 -8.60
N HIS A 411 -18.38 10.36 -7.50
CA HIS A 411 -17.42 9.26 -7.41
C HIS A 411 -17.48 8.30 -8.61
N GLY A 412 -18.67 7.89 -9.04
CA GLY A 412 -18.84 7.00 -10.19
C GLY A 412 -18.34 7.58 -11.51
N LEU A 413 -18.49 8.88 -11.74
CA LEU A 413 -17.95 9.57 -12.92
C LEU A 413 -16.44 9.72 -12.81
N LEU A 414 -15.93 10.15 -11.66
CA LEU A 414 -14.50 10.30 -11.42
C LEU A 414 -13.77 8.96 -11.54
N ARG A 415 -14.35 7.86 -11.08
CA ARG A 415 -13.80 6.51 -11.27
C ARG A 415 -13.58 6.16 -12.74
N LYS A 416 -14.48 6.60 -13.64
CA LYS A 416 -14.33 6.40 -15.09
C LYS A 416 -13.28 7.33 -15.72
N LEU A 417 -13.14 8.54 -15.19
CA LEU A 417 -12.24 9.57 -15.72
C LEU A 417 -10.83 9.50 -15.11
N ALA A 418 -10.65 8.99 -13.90
CA ALA A 418 -9.37 8.94 -13.20
C ALA A 418 -8.23 8.33 -14.05
N PRO A 419 -8.42 7.27 -14.85
CA PRO A 419 -7.36 6.75 -15.72
C PRO A 419 -6.82 7.78 -16.72
N TRP A 420 -7.65 8.73 -17.20
CA TRP A 420 -7.23 9.77 -18.13
C TRP A 420 -6.29 10.80 -17.52
N MET A 421 -6.28 10.95 -16.20
CA MET A 421 -5.27 11.77 -15.49
C MET A 421 -3.84 11.31 -15.82
N LEU A 422 -3.65 10.05 -16.14
CA LEU A 422 -2.36 9.51 -16.56
C LEU A 422 -1.83 10.21 -17.83
N VAL A 423 -2.68 10.57 -18.77
CA VAL A 423 -2.28 11.30 -20.00
C VAL A 423 -1.78 12.70 -19.62
N LEU A 424 -2.48 13.36 -18.69
CA LEU A 424 -2.08 14.68 -18.20
C LEU A 424 -0.75 14.62 -17.44
N TYR A 425 -0.56 13.61 -16.60
CA TYR A 425 0.71 13.39 -15.90
C TYR A 425 1.87 13.15 -16.86
N ARG A 426 1.70 12.32 -17.87
CA ARG A 426 2.75 12.08 -18.90
C ARG A 426 3.10 13.34 -19.67
N ARG A 427 2.09 14.15 -20.05
CA ARG A 427 2.32 15.43 -20.73
C ARG A 427 3.06 16.40 -19.82
N ARG A 428 2.68 16.50 -18.55
CA ARG A 428 3.39 17.32 -17.56
C ARG A 428 4.84 16.89 -17.45
N ASP A 429 5.10 15.61 -17.23
CA ASP A 429 6.45 15.08 -17.02
C ASP A 429 7.34 15.35 -18.25
N ALA A 430 6.80 15.20 -19.47
CA ALA A 430 7.51 15.54 -20.71
C ALA A 430 7.79 17.05 -20.82
N GLN A 431 6.86 17.91 -20.42
CA GLN A 431 7.04 19.36 -20.45
C GLN A 431 8.07 19.84 -19.42
N GLU A 432 8.07 19.23 -18.22
CA GLU A 432 9.05 19.56 -17.19
C GLU A 432 10.49 19.28 -17.63
N LEU A 433 10.72 18.23 -18.41
CA LEU A 433 12.02 17.91 -18.99
C LEU A 433 12.50 18.96 -20.00
N VAL A 434 11.57 19.56 -20.76
CA VAL A 434 11.89 20.50 -21.84
C VAL A 434 11.94 21.95 -21.34
N LYS A 435 11.03 22.34 -20.47
CA LYS A 435 10.80 23.75 -20.06
C LYS A 435 11.22 24.07 -18.63
N GLY A 436 11.67 23.12 -17.87
CA GLY A 436 12.19 23.33 -16.50
C GLY A 436 11.17 23.66 -15.42
N ASP A 437 9.94 24.05 -15.70
CA ASP A 437 8.92 24.33 -14.68
C ASP A 437 7.45 24.32 -15.14
N ARG A 438 6.61 23.75 -14.29
CA ARG A 438 5.19 23.92 -13.97
C ARG A 438 4.14 23.84 -15.08
N PHE A 439 3.37 22.74 -15.03
CA PHE A 439 2.04 22.65 -15.67
C PHE A 439 0.96 23.12 -14.67
N GLU A 440 0.53 24.37 -14.75
CA GLU A 440 -0.39 25.00 -13.79
C GLU A 440 -1.77 24.37 -13.74
N LEU A 441 -2.29 23.85 -14.86
CA LEU A 441 -3.64 23.27 -14.94
C LEU A 441 -3.83 22.03 -14.06
N LEU A 442 -2.81 21.19 -13.95
CA LEU A 442 -2.83 20.01 -13.08
C LEU A 442 -2.76 20.40 -11.60
N ARG A 443 -1.97 21.39 -11.27
CA ARG A 443 -1.88 21.96 -9.93
C ARG A 443 -3.20 22.58 -9.52
N TRP A 444 -3.87 23.25 -10.43
CA TRP A 444 -5.20 23.81 -10.22
C TRP A 444 -6.25 22.71 -10.02
N ALA A 445 -6.25 21.64 -10.83
CA ALA A 445 -7.16 20.49 -10.69
C ALA A 445 -6.92 19.73 -9.38
N GLU A 446 -5.67 19.50 -9.00
CA GLU A 446 -5.30 18.89 -7.72
C GLU A 446 -5.72 19.77 -6.53
N TYR A 447 -5.50 21.08 -6.62
CA TYR A 447 -5.94 22.07 -5.63
C TYR A 447 -7.46 22.15 -5.53
N PHE A 448 -8.16 22.15 -6.67
CA PHE A 448 -9.62 22.18 -6.72
C PHE A 448 -10.27 20.93 -6.14
N LEU A 449 -9.67 19.76 -6.36
CA LEU A 449 -10.10 18.50 -5.76
C LEU A 449 -9.79 18.44 -4.24
N ALA A 450 -8.76 19.14 -3.80
CA ALA A 450 -8.35 19.20 -2.40
C ALA A 450 -9.02 20.35 -1.61
N SER A 451 -9.29 21.50 -2.24
CA SER A 451 -9.65 22.75 -1.56
C SER A 451 -11.13 22.92 -1.20
N ARG A 452 -12.05 22.08 -1.68
CA ARG A 452 -13.46 22.13 -1.28
C ARG A 452 -13.76 21.52 0.09
N ARG A 453 -12.78 21.46 1.00
CA ARG A 453 -12.85 20.71 2.26
C ARG A 453 -12.75 21.51 3.54
N SER A 454 -12.77 22.81 3.45
CA SER A 454 -12.81 23.68 4.62
C SER A 454 -14.05 24.60 4.58
N ARG A 455 -15.23 23.99 4.62
CA ARG A 455 -16.45 24.68 5.08
C ARG A 455 -17.33 23.67 5.79
#